data_b369ca9aa69a37080504f47297e42946
#
_entry.id   b369ca9aa69a37080504f47297e42946
#
_cell.length_a   1.000
_cell.length_b   1.000
_cell.length_c   1.000
_cell.angle_alpha   90.00
_cell.angle_beta   90.00
_cell.angle_gamma   90.00
#
_symmetry.space_group_name_H-M   'P 1'
#
loop_
_entity.id
_entity.type
_entity.pdbx_description
1 polymer ?
#
loop_
_entity_poly.entity_id
_entity_poly.type
_entity_poly.pdbx_seq_one_letter_code
_entity_poly.pdbx_strand_id
1 'polypeptide(L)'
;DAGRYLIPDLPDADYELWVRGYGLADSAKTAARPGDRLDLRAIVAPDAATAAQVYPAAYWYSMLDLPSEAELEPINYLMWIKNMGCIGCHQLGQLSTRTLPAAFSGFESSHEAWIRRMQSGQAGTNMVGIAAGQLLGLPYKYLSDWTDRVAAGELPSSQPERPSGLARNVVLTVRDWSTPEAYLHDLSGTDRRDPTVNGYGKLYGSPELSTDIFPILDPQNNTSSSFFAPVRDADTPSTFEDPVVMPSAYWGDERIWNSKANSHNPMLDATGRVWFTARIRADQNPDWCMEGSTHPSAQVFPTSRSGRQLAVYEPDSGEYTFVDTCFGTHHLQFAEDENNTLWTSGGGPVVGWLNTRLFDETGDAEVAIGW
;
A
#
# COMPACT_ATOMS: atom_id res chain seq x y z
N ASP A 1 25.95 17.09 19.24
CA ASP A 1 26.16 17.18 20.66
C ASP A 1 25.98 18.61 21.15
N ALA A 2 25.67 18.78 22.40
CA ALA A 2 25.29 20.07 23.00
C ALA A 2 24.07 20.74 22.31
N GLY A 3 23.13 19.94 21.78
CA GLY A 3 21.93 20.41 21.10
C GLY A 3 22.13 20.89 19.68
N ARG A 4 23.34 20.77 19.13
CA ARG A 4 23.59 21.10 17.72
C ARG A 4 23.21 19.96 16.80
N TYR A 5 22.62 20.27 15.66
CA TYR A 5 22.23 19.33 14.62
C TYR A 5 22.62 19.85 13.25
N LEU A 6 22.72 18.94 12.29
CA LEU A 6 22.92 19.19 10.88
C LEU A 6 22.07 18.19 10.12
N ILE A 7 21.28 18.66 9.17
CA ILE A 7 20.53 17.83 8.23
C ILE A 7 21.21 18.05 6.87
N PRO A 8 22.03 17.08 6.39
CA PRO A 8 22.75 17.23 5.14
C PRO A 8 21.85 16.89 3.94
N ASP A 9 22.30 17.27 2.76
CA ASP A 9 21.82 16.82 1.46
C ASP A 9 20.33 16.99 1.21
N LEU A 10 19.72 18.04 1.78
CA LEU A 10 18.33 18.38 1.49
C LEU A 10 18.24 19.04 0.10
N PRO A 11 17.27 18.64 -0.74
CA PRO A 11 16.91 19.37 -1.94
C PRO A 11 16.60 20.85 -1.67
N ASP A 12 16.84 21.73 -2.65
CA ASP A 12 16.49 23.17 -2.54
C ASP A 12 14.97 23.34 -2.62
N ALA A 13 14.32 23.30 -1.46
CA ALA A 13 12.88 23.38 -1.31
C ALA A 13 12.50 24.05 0.01
N ASP A 14 11.22 24.38 0.16
CA ASP A 14 10.66 24.84 1.42
C ASP A 14 10.33 23.66 2.33
N TYR A 15 10.68 23.78 3.60
CA TYR A 15 10.47 22.75 4.62
C TYR A 15 9.76 23.34 5.83
N GLU A 16 9.03 22.50 6.55
CA GLU A 16 8.57 22.76 7.90
C GLU A 16 9.31 21.86 8.88
N LEU A 17 9.99 22.43 9.85
CA LEU A 17 10.75 21.71 10.88
C LEU A 17 10.10 21.84 12.24
N TRP A 18 10.09 20.73 12.98
CA TRP A 18 9.65 20.71 14.37
C TRP A 18 10.43 19.65 15.16
N VAL A 19 10.38 19.76 16.46
CA VAL A 19 11.01 18.78 17.39
C VAL A 19 9.94 17.85 17.91
N ARG A 20 10.22 16.55 17.83
CA ARG A 20 9.40 15.46 18.37
C ARG A 20 10.29 14.51 19.17
N GLY A 21 9.76 13.89 20.22
CA GLY A 21 10.46 12.86 20.99
C GLY A 21 9.62 12.29 22.12
N TYR A 22 10.08 11.20 22.70
CA TYR A 22 9.39 10.58 23.83
C TYR A 22 9.46 11.49 25.07
N GLY A 23 8.31 11.69 25.71
CA GLY A 23 8.18 12.64 26.81
C GLY A 23 8.08 14.10 26.37
N LEU A 24 8.03 14.38 25.08
CA LEU A 24 7.85 15.73 24.51
C LEU A 24 6.49 15.85 23.84
N ALA A 25 5.99 17.08 23.78
CA ALA A 25 4.97 17.48 22.80
C ALA A 25 5.68 17.97 21.53
N ASP A 26 5.01 17.85 20.38
CA ASP A 26 5.51 18.46 19.15
C ASP A 26 5.69 19.98 19.34
N SER A 27 6.84 20.48 18.93
CA SER A 27 7.05 21.93 18.91
C SER A 27 6.24 22.58 17.78
N ALA A 28 6.12 23.89 17.81
CA ALA A 28 5.61 24.64 16.67
C ALA A 28 6.47 24.35 15.42
N LYS A 29 5.81 24.21 14.28
CA LYS A 29 6.46 24.09 13.00
C LYS A 29 7.11 25.41 12.59
N THR A 30 8.33 25.36 12.11
CA THR A 30 9.13 26.51 11.67
C THR A 30 9.48 26.32 10.21
N ALA A 31 9.15 27.29 9.38
CA ALA A 31 9.53 27.29 7.97
C ALA A 31 11.06 27.43 7.83
N ALA A 32 11.64 26.70 6.89
CA ALA A 32 13.08 26.67 6.65
C ALA A 32 13.43 26.30 5.21
N ARG A 33 14.62 26.71 4.79
CA ARG A 33 15.26 26.30 3.52
C ARG A 33 16.68 25.81 3.77
N PRO A 34 17.26 25.02 2.85
CA PRO A 34 18.66 24.64 2.92
C PRO A 34 19.57 25.86 3.12
N GLY A 35 20.50 25.75 4.06
CA GLY A 35 21.37 26.86 4.46
C GLY A 35 20.91 27.67 5.66
N ASP A 36 19.67 27.55 6.07
CA ASP A 36 19.14 28.24 7.25
C ASP A 36 19.78 27.71 8.55
N ARG A 37 19.87 28.60 9.53
CA ARG A 37 20.26 28.26 10.90
C ARG A 37 19.08 28.50 11.82
N LEU A 38 18.63 27.45 12.48
CA LEU A 38 17.44 27.47 13.31
C LEU A 38 17.76 27.06 14.75
N ASP A 39 17.19 27.80 15.70
CA ASP A 39 17.17 27.45 17.11
C ASP A 39 15.77 26.88 17.46
N LEU A 40 15.63 25.57 17.40
CA LEU A 40 14.40 24.86 17.75
C LEU A 40 14.38 24.54 19.26
N ARG A 41 13.19 24.60 19.87
CA ARG A 41 13.02 24.28 21.29
C ARG A 41 12.16 23.04 21.44
N ALA A 42 12.66 22.06 22.19
CA ALA A 42 11.86 20.94 22.65
C ALA A 42 10.83 21.40 23.70
N ILE A 43 9.62 20.91 23.62
CA ILE A 43 8.54 21.18 24.55
C ILE A 43 8.30 19.91 25.36
N VAL A 44 8.51 19.96 26.67
CA VAL A 44 8.17 18.85 27.56
C VAL A 44 6.65 18.65 27.54
N ALA A 45 6.19 17.44 27.37
CA ALA A 45 4.75 17.14 27.39
C ALA A 45 4.16 17.54 28.76
N PRO A 46 3.03 18.27 28.79
CA PRO A 46 2.42 18.71 30.04
C PRO A 46 1.83 17.56 30.86
N ASP A 47 1.48 16.47 30.20
CA ASP A 47 0.88 15.28 30.80
C ASP A 47 1.22 14.00 30.00
N ALA A 48 0.85 12.85 30.58
CA ALA A 48 1.09 11.54 29.99
C ALA A 48 0.30 11.32 28.68
N ALA A 49 -0.87 11.89 28.55
CA ALA A 49 -1.70 11.75 27.34
C ALA A 49 -1.04 12.45 26.15
N THR A 50 -0.53 13.66 26.37
CA THR A 50 0.24 14.39 25.34
C THR A 50 1.52 13.65 24.98
N ALA A 51 2.25 13.13 25.97
CA ALA A 51 3.46 12.34 25.72
C ALA A 51 3.18 11.08 24.89
N ALA A 52 2.07 10.42 25.16
CA ALA A 52 1.69 9.17 24.48
C ALA A 52 1.31 9.35 23.00
N GLN A 53 1.00 10.56 22.55
CA GLN A 53 0.63 10.80 21.14
C GLN A 53 1.73 10.39 20.16
N VAL A 54 2.99 10.47 20.58
CA VAL A 54 4.15 10.12 19.75
C VAL A 54 4.70 8.71 20.02
N TYR A 55 4.02 7.91 20.84
CA TYR A 55 4.47 6.55 21.08
C TYR A 55 4.29 5.68 19.82
N PRO A 56 5.21 4.75 19.57
CA PRO A 56 5.09 3.80 18.47
C PRO A 56 3.76 3.03 18.52
N ALA A 57 3.23 2.69 17.38
CA ALA A 57 1.94 1.98 17.26
C ALA A 57 1.86 0.71 18.11
N ALA A 58 2.98 -0.01 18.26
CA ALA A 58 3.05 -1.22 19.07
C ALA A 58 2.64 -1.03 20.54
N TYR A 59 2.92 0.14 21.13
CA TYR A 59 2.50 0.47 22.51
C TYR A 59 0.98 0.59 22.63
N TRP A 60 0.34 1.20 21.65
CA TRP A 60 -1.11 1.32 21.58
C TRP A 60 -1.76 -0.03 21.23
N TYR A 61 -1.13 -0.80 20.34
CA TYR A 61 -1.61 -2.13 19.98
C TYR A 61 -1.54 -3.11 21.15
N SER A 62 -0.57 -2.97 22.06
CA SER A 62 -0.48 -3.81 23.25
C SER A 62 -1.64 -3.66 24.23
N MET A 63 -2.46 -2.62 24.07
CA MET A 63 -3.70 -2.43 24.85
C MET A 63 -4.87 -3.26 24.33
N LEU A 64 -4.78 -3.83 23.13
CA LEU A 64 -5.84 -4.67 22.58
C LEU A 64 -5.91 -5.97 23.36
N ASP A 65 -7.07 -6.22 23.97
CA ASP A 65 -7.31 -7.45 24.71
C ASP A 65 -7.39 -8.66 23.77
N LEU A 66 -6.95 -9.79 24.27
CA LEU A 66 -7.04 -11.05 23.55
C LEU A 66 -8.37 -11.76 23.91
N PRO A 67 -9.02 -12.42 22.94
CA PRO A 67 -10.15 -13.30 23.22
C PRO A 67 -9.76 -14.41 24.19
N SER A 68 -10.74 -14.90 24.95
CA SER A 68 -10.56 -16.06 25.81
C SER A 68 -10.24 -17.34 25.02
N GLU A 69 -9.66 -18.34 25.68
CA GLU A 69 -9.37 -19.64 25.05
C GLU A 69 -10.63 -20.27 24.44
N ALA A 70 -11.78 -20.16 25.12
CA ALA A 70 -13.04 -20.70 24.62
C ALA A 70 -13.56 -19.99 23.35
N GLU A 71 -13.31 -18.68 23.23
CA GLU A 71 -13.62 -17.92 22.00
C GLU A 71 -12.65 -18.24 20.87
N LEU A 72 -11.43 -18.66 21.19
CA LEU A 72 -10.40 -19.01 20.19
C LEU A 72 -10.50 -20.46 19.70
N GLU A 73 -11.17 -21.35 20.46
CA GLU A 73 -11.26 -22.77 20.12
C GLU A 73 -11.77 -23.05 18.69
N PRO A 74 -12.83 -22.36 18.20
CA PRO A 74 -13.36 -22.58 16.86
C PRO A 74 -12.57 -21.86 15.75
N ILE A 75 -11.60 -21.01 16.08
CA ILE A 75 -10.91 -20.13 15.13
C ILE A 75 -9.42 -20.00 15.43
N ASN A 76 -8.64 -19.71 14.40
CA ASN A 76 -7.23 -19.36 14.56
C ASN A 76 -7.05 -17.83 14.63
N TYR A 77 -7.62 -17.20 15.67
CA TYR A 77 -7.65 -15.76 15.82
C TYR A 77 -6.25 -15.12 15.82
N LEU A 78 -5.31 -15.68 16.58
CA LEU A 78 -3.96 -15.13 16.66
C LEU A 78 -3.21 -15.22 15.32
N MET A 79 -3.40 -16.29 14.59
CA MET A 79 -2.81 -16.42 13.25
C MET A 79 -3.36 -15.35 12.31
N TRP A 80 -4.68 -15.15 12.29
CA TRP A 80 -5.31 -14.18 11.42
C TRP A 80 -4.94 -12.74 11.80
N ILE A 81 -4.98 -12.37 13.05
CA ILE A 81 -4.58 -11.03 13.50
C ILE A 81 -3.08 -10.79 13.30
N LYS A 82 -2.22 -11.78 13.56
CA LYS A 82 -0.77 -11.58 13.50
C LYS A 82 -0.17 -11.76 12.12
N ASN A 83 -0.67 -12.68 11.29
CA ASN A 83 0.03 -13.09 10.07
C ASN A 83 -0.74 -12.77 8.80
N MET A 84 -2.04 -13.03 8.76
CA MET A 84 -2.82 -13.00 7.52
C MET A 84 -3.95 -11.97 7.55
N GLY A 85 -4.31 -11.52 8.73
CA GLY A 85 -5.44 -10.62 8.92
C GLY A 85 -5.01 -9.14 8.91
N CYS A 86 -5.44 -8.43 9.96
CA CYS A 86 -5.34 -6.96 10.03
C CYS A 86 -3.91 -6.43 9.86
N ILE A 87 -2.91 -7.06 10.48
CA ILE A 87 -1.52 -6.55 10.44
C ILE A 87 -0.78 -6.82 9.13
N GLY A 88 -1.35 -7.66 8.24
CA GLY A 88 -0.82 -7.81 6.89
C GLY A 88 -0.93 -6.52 6.07
N CYS A 89 -1.95 -5.69 6.36
CA CYS A 89 -2.20 -4.43 5.68
C CYS A 89 -2.14 -3.22 6.61
N HIS A 90 -2.37 -3.39 7.92
CA HIS A 90 -2.44 -2.30 8.90
C HIS A 90 -1.35 -2.41 9.95
N GLN A 91 -0.71 -1.30 10.26
CA GLN A 91 0.04 -1.15 11.50
C GLN A 91 -0.96 -0.82 12.62
N LEU A 92 -1.51 -1.85 13.28
CA LEU A 92 -2.44 -1.66 14.38
C LEU A 92 -1.80 -0.84 15.50
N GLY A 93 -2.58 0.07 16.08
CA GLY A 93 -2.12 1.01 17.10
C GLY A 93 -1.71 2.39 16.58
N GLN A 94 -1.54 2.55 15.27
CA GLN A 94 -1.43 3.90 14.68
C GLN A 94 -2.74 4.68 14.84
N LEU A 95 -2.69 6.00 14.76
CA LEU A 95 -3.84 6.87 15.03
C LEU A 95 -5.10 6.46 14.23
N SER A 96 -4.94 6.18 12.94
CA SER A 96 -6.04 5.78 12.06
C SER A 96 -6.70 4.44 12.43
N THR A 97 -6.02 3.56 13.18
CA THR A 97 -6.60 2.26 13.60
C THR A 97 -7.11 2.26 15.03
N ARG A 98 -6.52 3.09 15.93
CA ARG A 98 -6.91 3.16 17.34
C ARG A 98 -8.02 4.17 17.65
N THR A 99 -8.47 4.92 16.63
CA THR A 99 -9.56 5.89 16.77
C THR A 99 -10.62 5.64 15.70
N LEU A 100 -11.87 5.92 16.03
CA LEU A 100 -12.95 5.95 15.05
C LEU A 100 -13.02 7.33 14.41
N PRO A 101 -13.01 7.44 13.06
CA PRO A 101 -13.19 8.71 12.36
C PRO A 101 -14.55 9.33 12.65
N ALA A 102 -14.65 10.66 12.56
CA ALA A 102 -15.90 11.40 12.79
C ALA A 102 -17.06 10.95 11.89
N ALA A 103 -16.77 10.43 10.70
CA ALA A 103 -17.77 9.86 9.79
C ALA A 103 -18.58 8.69 10.41
N PHE A 104 -18.08 8.07 11.49
CA PHE A 104 -18.77 6.99 12.20
C PHE A 104 -19.41 7.43 13.51
N SER A 105 -19.48 8.72 13.80
CA SER A 105 -20.08 9.25 15.05
C SER A 105 -21.60 9.12 15.12
N GLY A 106 -22.26 8.82 14.01
CA GLY A 106 -23.73 8.65 13.94
C GLY A 106 -24.24 7.26 14.29
N PHE A 107 -23.38 6.29 14.61
CA PHE A 107 -23.79 4.95 15.01
C PHE A 107 -24.13 4.89 16.51
N GLU A 108 -25.07 4.01 16.88
CA GLU A 108 -25.51 3.85 18.26
C GLU A 108 -24.40 3.30 19.18
N SER A 109 -23.45 2.56 18.61
CA SER A 109 -22.32 1.97 19.34
C SER A 109 -21.04 1.95 18.49
N SER A 110 -19.91 1.91 19.16
CA SER A 110 -18.61 1.69 18.52
C SER A 110 -18.54 0.33 17.81
N HIS A 111 -19.26 -0.67 18.30
CA HIS A 111 -19.38 -1.97 17.67
C HIS A 111 -20.03 -1.88 16.26
N GLU A 112 -21.14 -1.16 16.15
CA GLU A 112 -21.80 -0.91 14.85
C GLU A 112 -20.92 -0.05 13.93
N ALA A 113 -20.28 0.95 14.50
CA ALA A 113 -19.31 1.79 13.77
C ALA A 113 -18.18 0.94 13.19
N TRP A 114 -17.64 -0.04 13.94
CA TRP A 114 -16.61 -0.96 13.45
C TRP A 114 -17.11 -1.91 12.36
N ILE A 115 -18.33 -2.43 12.48
CA ILE A 115 -18.95 -3.24 11.40
C ILE A 115 -19.01 -2.43 10.11
N ARG A 116 -19.53 -1.19 10.19
CA ARG A 116 -19.60 -0.32 9.00
C ARG A 116 -18.22 0.08 8.46
N ARG A 117 -17.28 0.38 9.35
CA ARG A 117 -15.92 0.77 8.98
C ARG A 117 -15.23 -0.30 8.14
N MET A 118 -15.32 -1.57 8.55
CA MET A 118 -14.70 -2.67 7.82
C MET A 118 -15.34 -2.95 6.46
N GLN A 119 -16.54 -2.41 6.20
CA GLN A 119 -17.17 -2.45 4.87
C GLN A 119 -16.65 -1.36 3.94
N SER A 120 -15.82 -0.45 4.43
CA SER A 120 -15.42 0.74 3.70
C SER A 120 -14.06 0.60 3.01
N GLY A 121 -13.90 1.28 1.88
CA GLY A 121 -12.65 1.37 1.14
C GLY A 121 -12.36 0.17 0.23
N GLN A 122 -11.20 0.19 -0.39
CA GLN A 122 -10.76 -0.80 -1.40
C GLN A 122 -10.80 -2.24 -0.89
N ALA A 123 -10.38 -2.46 0.35
CA ALA A 123 -10.28 -3.77 0.96
C ALA A 123 -11.50 -4.16 1.80
N GLY A 124 -12.62 -3.43 1.70
CA GLY A 124 -13.81 -3.65 2.51
C GLY A 124 -14.30 -5.09 2.46
N THR A 125 -14.40 -5.68 1.28
CA THR A 125 -14.80 -7.09 1.10
C THR A 125 -13.86 -8.06 1.80
N ASN A 126 -12.54 -7.84 1.68
CA ASN A 126 -11.53 -8.68 2.34
C ASN A 126 -11.61 -8.54 3.86
N MET A 127 -11.72 -7.32 4.36
CA MET A 127 -11.86 -7.07 5.81
C MET A 127 -13.10 -7.72 6.39
N VAL A 128 -14.25 -7.62 5.71
CA VAL A 128 -15.50 -8.29 6.13
C VAL A 128 -15.37 -9.80 6.06
N GLY A 129 -14.80 -10.34 4.98
CA GLY A 129 -14.56 -11.77 4.83
C GLY A 129 -13.70 -12.34 5.97
N ILE A 130 -12.68 -11.61 6.39
CA ILE A 130 -11.84 -11.99 7.53
C ILE A 130 -12.61 -11.83 8.85
N ALA A 131 -13.11 -10.63 9.13
CA ALA A 131 -13.66 -10.32 10.45
C ALA A 131 -14.95 -11.07 10.75
N ALA A 132 -15.91 -11.06 9.83
CA ALA A 132 -17.20 -11.75 10.02
C ALA A 132 -17.15 -13.22 9.61
N GLY A 133 -16.52 -13.53 8.46
CA GLY A 133 -16.52 -14.88 7.91
C GLY A 133 -15.54 -15.81 8.62
N GLN A 134 -14.28 -15.43 8.74
CA GLN A 134 -13.23 -16.32 9.28
C GLN A 134 -13.07 -16.20 10.79
N LEU A 135 -13.26 -15.02 11.35
CA LEU A 135 -13.08 -14.73 12.77
C LEU A 135 -14.40 -14.58 13.54
N LEU A 136 -15.51 -14.95 12.92
CA LEU A 136 -16.84 -15.05 13.51
C LEU A 136 -17.31 -13.78 14.25
N GLY A 137 -16.88 -12.61 13.78
CA GLY A 137 -17.24 -11.31 14.35
C GLY A 137 -16.43 -10.88 15.58
N LEU A 138 -15.54 -11.70 16.12
CA LEU A 138 -14.73 -11.35 17.29
C LEU A 138 -13.94 -10.05 17.13
N PRO A 139 -13.34 -9.72 15.97
CA PRO A 139 -12.64 -8.45 15.81
C PRO A 139 -13.49 -7.22 16.11
N TYR A 140 -14.77 -7.23 15.77
CA TYR A 140 -15.67 -6.10 16.05
C TYR A 140 -15.79 -5.81 17.54
N LYS A 141 -15.92 -6.86 18.36
CA LYS A 141 -16.00 -6.76 19.82
C LYS A 141 -14.72 -6.17 20.42
N TYR A 142 -13.59 -6.74 20.08
CA TYR A 142 -12.31 -6.38 20.70
C TYR A 142 -11.77 -5.04 20.21
N LEU A 143 -11.97 -4.70 18.95
CA LEU A 143 -11.58 -3.41 18.38
C LEU A 143 -12.47 -2.28 18.90
N SER A 144 -13.77 -2.51 19.08
CA SER A 144 -14.66 -1.50 19.67
C SER A 144 -14.31 -1.23 21.13
N ASP A 145 -14.13 -2.24 21.96
CA ASP A 145 -13.70 -2.08 23.34
C ASP A 145 -12.38 -1.32 23.44
N TRP A 146 -11.41 -1.72 22.65
CA TRP A 146 -10.10 -1.04 22.60
C TRP A 146 -10.22 0.43 22.24
N THR A 147 -10.93 0.78 21.16
CA THR A 147 -11.10 2.16 20.75
C THR A 147 -11.90 2.99 21.73
N ASP A 148 -12.87 2.38 22.43
CA ASP A 148 -13.64 3.03 23.49
C ASP A 148 -12.75 3.36 24.69
N ARG A 149 -11.89 2.44 25.13
CA ARG A 149 -10.91 2.68 26.18
C ARG A 149 -9.92 3.79 25.82
N VAL A 150 -9.41 3.77 24.58
CA VAL A 150 -8.54 4.85 24.07
C VAL A 150 -9.29 6.19 24.05
N ALA A 151 -10.54 6.22 23.58
CA ALA A 151 -11.36 7.42 23.57
C ALA A 151 -11.69 7.94 24.98
N ALA A 152 -11.81 7.03 25.96
CA ALA A 152 -11.98 7.36 27.37
C ALA A 152 -10.69 7.86 28.04
N GLY A 153 -9.56 7.91 27.33
CA GLY A 153 -8.29 8.43 27.81
C GLY A 153 -7.36 7.37 28.42
N GLU A 154 -7.64 6.06 28.23
CA GLU A 154 -6.72 5.03 28.65
C GLU A 154 -5.44 5.11 27.81
N LEU A 155 -4.29 4.93 28.48
CA LEU A 155 -2.98 5.04 27.88
C LEU A 155 -2.23 3.70 27.95
N PRO A 156 -1.24 3.49 27.04
CA PRO A 156 -0.36 2.34 27.13
C PRO A 156 0.26 2.20 28.53
N SER A 157 0.28 0.99 29.06
CA SER A 157 0.77 0.67 30.41
C SER A 157 2.27 0.91 30.58
N SER A 158 3.02 1.01 29.48
CA SER A 158 4.44 1.32 29.46
C SER A 158 4.74 2.45 28.47
N GLN A 159 5.82 3.15 28.69
CA GLN A 159 6.32 4.17 27.79
C GLN A 159 7.61 3.72 27.12
N PRO A 160 7.89 4.23 25.88
CA PRO A 160 9.15 3.94 25.21
C PRO A 160 10.35 4.41 26.04
N GLU A 161 11.40 3.63 26.02
CA GLU A 161 12.67 4.06 26.64
C GLU A 161 13.25 5.27 25.90
N ARG A 162 13.93 6.13 26.66
CA ARG A 162 14.62 7.26 26.04
C ARG A 162 15.74 6.76 25.13
N PRO A 163 15.77 7.15 23.85
CA PRO A 163 16.82 6.73 22.93
C PRO A 163 18.20 7.11 23.44
N SER A 164 19.18 6.24 23.20
CA SER A 164 20.59 6.43 23.58
C SER A 164 21.51 6.27 22.36
N GLY A 165 22.75 6.74 22.47
CA GLY A 165 23.73 6.61 21.39
C GLY A 165 23.24 7.24 20.08
N LEU A 166 23.44 6.54 18.98
CA LEU A 166 23.03 6.99 17.62
C LEU A 166 21.52 7.13 17.45
N ALA A 167 20.74 6.34 18.17
CA ALA A 167 19.27 6.42 18.11
C ALA A 167 18.71 7.77 18.59
N ARG A 168 19.51 8.61 19.23
CA ARG A 168 19.13 9.98 19.60
C ARG A 168 19.16 10.97 18.43
N ASN A 169 19.79 10.59 17.32
CA ASN A 169 20.05 11.46 16.17
C ASN A 169 19.21 10.97 14.97
N VAL A 170 17.90 10.95 15.12
CA VAL A 170 16.96 10.55 14.06
C VAL A 170 16.35 11.77 13.42
N VAL A 171 16.40 11.83 12.10
CA VAL A 171 15.68 12.79 11.26
C VAL A 171 14.67 12.01 10.43
N LEU A 172 13.42 12.46 10.47
CA LEU A 172 12.34 11.92 9.63
C LEU A 172 12.00 12.97 8.57
N THR A 173 11.97 12.53 7.32
CA THR A 173 11.40 13.33 6.24
C THR A 173 10.04 12.75 5.88
N VAL A 174 9.01 13.58 5.94
CA VAL A 174 7.64 13.22 5.55
C VAL A 174 7.31 13.95 4.26
N ARG A 175 6.82 13.23 3.27
CA ARG A 175 6.41 13.79 1.99
C ARG A 175 4.98 13.37 1.66
N ASP A 176 4.15 14.34 1.32
CA ASP A 176 2.86 14.12 0.69
C ASP A 176 3.05 14.19 -0.83
N TRP A 177 2.79 13.09 -1.53
CA TRP A 177 3.12 12.97 -2.95
C TRP A 177 2.04 12.31 -3.80
N SER A 178 0.87 12.17 -3.24
CA SER A 178 -0.29 11.60 -3.90
C SER A 178 -1.48 12.57 -3.78
N THR A 179 -2.65 12.18 -4.28
CA THR A 179 -3.89 12.92 -4.11
C THR A 179 -4.77 12.26 -3.05
N PRO A 180 -5.73 12.99 -2.45
CA PRO A 180 -6.66 12.38 -1.49
C PRO A 180 -7.45 11.20 -2.04
N GLU A 181 -7.69 11.16 -3.36
CA GLU A 181 -8.40 10.09 -4.05
C GLU A 181 -7.50 8.90 -4.42
N ALA A 182 -6.19 9.11 -4.50
CA ALA A 182 -5.23 8.08 -4.86
C ALA A 182 -4.77 7.30 -3.63
N TYR A 183 -5.44 6.22 -3.35
CA TYR A 183 -5.06 5.32 -2.26
C TYR A 183 -3.91 4.43 -2.73
N LEU A 184 -2.70 4.73 -2.31
CA LEU A 184 -1.53 3.93 -2.69
C LEU A 184 -1.58 2.57 -2.01
N HIS A 185 -1.62 1.54 -2.82
CA HIS A 185 -1.56 0.15 -2.37
C HIS A 185 -0.10 -0.32 -2.29
N ASP A 186 0.67 -0.08 -3.34
CA ASP A 186 2.05 -0.48 -3.48
C ASP A 186 2.92 0.67 -3.98
N LEU A 187 4.21 0.53 -3.78
CA LEU A 187 5.22 1.39 -4.40
C LEU A 187 6.50 0.62 -4.69
N SER A 188 7.27 1.10 -5.66
CA SER A 188 8.60 0.59 -5.98
C SER A 188 9.56 1.74 -6.30
N GLY A 189 10.82 1.57 -5.95
CA GLY A 189 11.86 2.58 -6.20
C GLY A 189 13.18 1.98 -6.68
N THR A 190 13.31 0.65 -6.79
CA THR A 190 14.56 0.02 -7.26
C THR A 190 14.30 -1.41 -7.77
N ASP A 191 15.26 -1.96 -8.52
CA ASP A 191 15.32 -3.40 -8.80
C ASP A 191 15.79 -4.14 -7.53
N ARG A 192 15.04 -5.14 -7.10
CA ARG A 192 15.38 -5.97 -5.93
C ARG A 192 16.70 -6.71 -6.06
N ARG A 193 17.10 -7.04 -7.29
CA ARG A 193 18.32 -7.79 -7.60
C ARG A 193 19.55 -6.89 -7.61
N ASP A 194 19.37 -5.62 -8.00
CA ASP A 194 20.39 -4.61 -8.04
C ASP A 194 19.88 -3.28 -7.48
N PRO A 195 20.11 -2.98 -6.21
CA PRO A 195 19.64 -1.76 -5.58
C PRO A 195 20.31 -0.48 -6.10
N THR A 196 21.29 -0.59 -7.00
CA THR A 196 21.89 0.57 -7.68
C THR A 196 21.04 1.04 -8.86
N VAL A 197 20.19 0.19 -9.41
CA VAL A 197 19.21 0.58 -10.41
C VAL A 197 18.21 1.54 -9.78
N ASN A 198 18.17 2.77 -10.28
CA ASN A 198 17.35 3.86 -9.74
C ASN A 198 17.62 4.16 -8.24
N GLY A 199 18.84 3.92 -7.78
CA GLY A 199 19.21 3.91 -6.36
C GLY A 199 18.93 5.18 -5.55
N TYR A 200 18.84 6.33 -6.23
CA TYR A 200 18.40 7.62 -5.65
C TYR A 200 17.29 8.25 -6.48
N GLY A 201 16.67 7.47 -7.33
CA GLY A 201 15.70 7.94 -8.29
C GLY A 201 14.27 7.97 -7.75
N LYS A 202 13.34 8.09 -8.70
CA LYS A 202 11.92 8.27 -8.42
C LYS A 202 11.29 7.03 -7.78
N LEU A 203 10.28 7.27 -6.93
CA LEU A 203 9.39 6.24 -6.40
C LEU A 203 8.10 6.24 -7.23
N TYR A 204 7.65 5.07 -7.62
CA TYR A 204 6.44 4.87 -8.42
C TYR A 204 5.37 4.20 -7.57
N GLY A 205 4.23 4.87 -7.41
CA GLY A 205 3.11 4.35 -6.63
C GLY A 205 2.07 3.68 -7.51
N SER A 206 1.39 2.68 -6.97
CA SER A 206 0.27 2.01 -7.61
C SER A 206 -1.00 2.22 -6.79
N PRO A 207 -2.01 2.94 -7.32
CA PRO A 207 -3.23 3.24 -6.59
C PRO A 207 -4.31 2.15 -6.68
N GLU A 208 -4.03 1.07 -7.39
CA GLU A 208 -4.92 -0.09 -7.58
C GLU A 208 -6.35 0.34 -7.95
N LEU A 209 -7.33 0.03 -7.08
CA LEU A 209 -8.75 0.26 -7.34
C LEU A 209 -9.17 1.73 -7.32
N SER A 210 -8.34 2.63 -6.80
CA SER A 210 -8.77 4.01 -6.52
C SER A 210 -8.76 4.92 -7.75
N THR A 211 -7.70 4.91 -8.54
CA THR A 211 -7.57 5.77 -9.73
C THR A 211 -6.57 5.19 -10.72
N ASP A 212 -6.62 5.67 -11.97
CA ASP A 212 -5.62 5.37 -13.00
C ASP A 212 -4.48 6.41 -13.05
N ILE A 213 -4.45 7.34 -12.12
CA ILE A 213 -3.38 8.34 -11.99
C ILE A 213 -2.31 7.80 -11.03
N PHE A 214 -1.16 7.46 -11.58
CA PHE A 214 -0.01 6.93 -10.84
C PHE A 214 0.84 8.05 -10.29
N PRO A 215 0.96 8.21 -8.97
CA PRO A 215 1.85 9.21 -8.41
C PRO A 215 3.31 8.78 -8.49
N ILE A 216 4.16 9.76 -8.71
CA ILE A 216 5.62 9.63 -8.76
C ILE A 216 6.22 10.63 -7.79
N LEU A 217 7.05 10.17 -6.86
CA LEU A 217 7.86 11.02 -5.99
C LEU A 217 9.29 11.04 -6.49
N ASP A 218 9.84 12.23 -6.71
CA ASP A 218 11.26 12.46 -6.93
C ASP A 218 11.89 12.98 -5.62
N PRO A 219 12.56 12.11 -4.85
CA PRO A 219 13.13 12.52 -3.57
C PRO A 219 14.38 13.40 -3.71
N GLN A 220 15.08 13.35 -4.86
CA GLN A 220 16.27 14.18 -5.09
C GLN A 220 15.91 15.63 -5.34
N ASN A 221 14.82 15.85 -6.08
CA ASN A 221 14.36 17.20 -6.40
C ASN A 221 13.23 17.68 -5.48
N ASN A 222 12.78 16.83 -4.55
CA ASN A 222 11.64 17.07 -3.66
C ASN A 222 10.38 17.50 -4.42
N THR A 223 10.10 16.82 -5.53
CA THR A 223 8.94 17.09 -6.38
C THR A 223 8.06 15.85 -6.52
N SER A 224 6.80 16.08 -6.82
CA SER A 224 5.86 15.01 -7.19
C SER A 224 5.31 15.26 -8.60
N SER A 225 5.02 14.18 -9.28
CA SER A 225 4.37 14.17 -10.59
C SER A 225 3.46 12.96 -10.70
N SER A 226 2.85 12.76 -11.84
CA SER A 226 2.03 11.58 -12.10
C SER A 226 2.02 11.24 -13.58
N PHE A 227 1.65 10.00 -13.90
CA PHE A 227 1.25 9.61 -15.24
C PHE A 227 -0.11 8.90 -15.20
N PHE A 228 -0.79 8.86 -16.32
CA PHE A 228 -2.06 8.17 -16.48
C PHE A 228 -1.83 6.77 -17.06
N ALA A 229 -2.35 5.74 -16.39
CA ALA A 229 -2.31 4.36 -16.88
C ALA A 229 -3.50 4.10 -17.81
N PRO A 230 -3.28 3.96 -19.11
CA PRO A 230 -4.35 3.70 -20.08
C PRO A 230 -4.84 2.25 -20.01
N VAL A 231 -5.99 2.01 -20.63
CA VAL A 231 -6.47 0.67 -20.97
C VAL A 231 -6.51 0.52 -22.49
N ARG A 232 -6.37 -0.69 -23.00
CA ARG A 232 -6.47 -0.95 -24.44
C ARG A 232 -7.93 -0.90 -24.92
N ASP A 233 -8.77 -1.65 -24.23
CA ASP A 233 -10.16 -1.82 -24.61
C ASP A 233 -11.05 -0.84 -23.84
N ALA A 234 -11.83 -0.06 -24.56
CA ALA A 234 -12.66 1.01 -23.98
C ALA A 234 -13.77 0.50 -23.05
N ASP A 235 -14.19 -0.76 -23.22
CA ASP A 235 -15.18 -1.46 -22.41
C ASP A 235 -14.62 -2.12 -21.16
N THR A 236 -13.31 -1.95 -20.88
CA THR A 236 -12.72 -2.35 -19.59
C THR A 236 -13.53 -1.70 -18.46
N PRO A 237 -14.06 -2.51 -17.51
CA PRO A 237 -14.96 -2.01 -16.48
C PRO A 237 -14.22 -1.09 -15.48
N SER A 238 -14.89 -0.04 -15.04
CA SER A 238 -14.41 0.83 -13.96
C SER A 238 -14.78 0.26 -12.59
N THR A 239 -13.91 0.49 -11.62
CA THR A 239 -14.19 0.19 -10.19
C THR A 239 -15.31 1.06 -9.62
N PHE A 240 -15.62 2.21 -10.26
CA PHE A 240 -16.78 3.03 -9.90
C PHE A 240 -18.12 2.29 -10.09
N GLU A 241 -18.18 1.41 -11.09
CA GLU A 241 -19.37 0.59 -11.41
C GLU A 241 -19.35 -0.76 -10.64
N ASP A 242 -18.25 -1.12 -10.00
CA ASP A 242 -18.11 -2.38 -9.30
C ASP A 242 -18.85 -2.33 -7.95
N PRO A 243 -19.88 -3.17 -7.74
CA PRO A 243 -20.64 -3.19 -6.50
C PRO A 243 -19.82 -3.68 -5.29
N VAL A 244 -18.69 -4.34 -5.52
CA VAL A 244 -17.81 -4.86 -4.47
C VAL A 244 -16.95 -3.76 -3.86
N VAL A 245 -16.67 -2.70 -4.61
CA VAL A 245 -15.88 -1.58 -4.11
C VAL A 245 -16.76 -0.64 -3.29
N MET A 246 -16.60 -0.71 -1.99
CA MET A 246 -17.39 0.04 -1.02
C MET A 246 -16.94 1.50 -0.86
N PRO A 247 -17.84 2.42 -0.44
CA PRO A 247 -17.47 3.79 -0.09
C PRO A 247 -16.36 3.87 0.96
N SER A 248 -15.57 4.94 0.91
CA SER A 248 -14.48 5.20 1.86
C SER A 248 -15.03 5.68 3.21
N ALA A 249 -14.36 5.29 4.30
CA ALA A 249 -14.63 5.83 5.64
C ALA A 249 -14.42 7.35 5.75
N TYR A 250 -13.55 7.93 4.91
CA TYR A 250 -13.24 9.37 4.91
C TYR A 250 -14.21 10.18 4.05
N TRP A 251 -14.78 9.57 3.00
CA TRP A 251 -15.63 10.21 2.01
C TRP A 251 -17.13 9.89 2.20
N GLY A 252 -17.46 9.17 3.27
CA GLY A 252 -18.83 8.75 3.55
C GLY A 252 -19.36 7.73 2.53
N ASP A 253 -20.61 7.91 2.14
CA ASP A 253 -21.30 7.00 1.21
C ASP A 253 -21.02 7.33 -0.27
N GLU A 254 -20.30 8.38 -0.56
CA GLU A 254 -19.89 8.74 -1.91
C GLU A 254 -18.84 7.75 -2.42
N ARG A 255 -19.06 7.24 -3.63
CA ARG A 255 -18.09 6.37 -4.30
C ARG A 255 -17.10 7.24 -5.06
N ILE A 256 -15.85 7.22 -4.60
CA ILE A 256 -14.75 8.02 -5.18
C ILE A 256 -13.78 7.18 -6.02
N TRP A 257 -13.90 5.85 -5.94
CA TRP A 257 -13.01 4.94 -6.65
C TRP A 257 -13.38 4.88 -8.13
N ASN A 258 -12.42 5.20 -9.00
CA ASN A 258 -12.63 5.20 -10.45
C ASN A 258 -11.34 4.79 -11.15
N SER A 259 -11.08 3.48 -11.19
CA SER A 259 -9.95 2.91 -11.90
C SER A 259 -10.42 1.87 -12.91
N LYS A 260 -10.00 2.00 -14.15
CA LYS A 260 -10.16 0.97 -15.19
C LYS A 260 -8.94 0.06 -15.27
N ALA A 261 -7.75 0.64 -15.23
CA ALA A 261 -6.49 -0.09 -15.31
C ALA A 261 -6.26 -0.99 -14.08
N ASN A 262 -6.82 -0.64 -12.92
CA ASN A 262 -6.73 -1.43 -11.70
C ASN A 262 -5.31 -1.98 -11.51
N SER A 263 -4.33 -1.11 -11.56
CA SER A 263 -2.92 -1.48 -11.55
C SER A 263 -2.45 -1.84 -10.15
N HIS A 264 -1.52 -2.79 -10.09
CA HIS A 264 -1.03 -3.33 -8.84
C HIS A 264 0.43 -3.72 -8.98
N ASN A 265 1.15 -3.78 -7.85
CA ASN A 265 2.48 -4.30 -7.69
C ASN A 265 3.51 -3.76 -8.70
N PRO A 266 3.90 -2.48 -8.60
CA PRO A 266 4.98 -1.94 -9.42
C PRO A 266 6.29 -2.64 -9.09
N MET A 267 7.09 -2.95 -10.12
CA MET A 267 8.42 -3.54 -9.96
C MET A 267 9.36 -3.02 -11.02
N LEU A 268 10.54 -2.55 -10.63
CA LEU A 268 11.56 -2.13 -11.58
C LEU A 268 12.32 -3.35 -12.13
N ASP A 269 12.65 -3.29 -13.41
CA ASP A 269 13.59 -4.23 -14.02
C ASP A 269 15.03 -3.70 -14.00
N ALA A 270 15.96 -4.47 -14.52
CA ALA A 270 17.38 -4.15 -14.55
C ALA A 270 17.73 -2.89 -15.37
N THR A 271 16.83 -2.40 -16.21
CA THR A 271 16.97 -1.19 -17.01
C THR A 271 16.26 0.03 -16.42
N GLY A 272 15.53 -0.15 -15.31
CA GLY A 272 14.79 0.92 -14.64
C GLY A 272 13.37 1.14 -15.15
N ARG A 273 12.85 0.28 -16.04
CA ARG A 273 11.45 0.29 -16.44
C ARG A 273 10.56 -0.21 -15.30
N VAL A 274 9.34 0.27 -15.27
CA VAL A 274 8.38 -0.06 -14.20
C VAL A 274 7.30 -0.99 -14.73
N TRP A 275 7.32 -2.22 -14.27
CA TRP A 275 6.34 -3.26 -14.62
C TRP A 275 5.19 -3.28 -13.64
N PHE A 276 3.97 -3.52 -14.14
CA PHE A 276 2.74 -3.57 -13.37
C PHE A 276 1.90 -4.78 -13.76
N THR A 277 1.10 -5.26 -12.82
CA THR A 277 -0.10 -6.02 -13.16
C THR A 277 -1.25 -5.05 -13.35
N ALA A 278 -1.94 -5.09 -14.48
CA ALA A 278 -2.98 -4.12 -14.83
C ALA A 278 -4.08 -4.75 -15.68
N ARG A 279 -5.30 -4.23 -15.57
CA ARG A 279 -6.34 -4.49 -16.57
C ARG A 279 -6.03 -3.65 -17.80
N ILE A 280 -5.73 -4.29 -18.90
CA ILE A 280 -5.52 -3.60 -20.18
C ILE A 280 -6.71 -3.79 -21.12
N ARG A 281 -7.59 -4.73 -20.79
CA ARG A 281 -8.82 -5.09 -21.50
C ARG A 281 -9.89 -5.61 -20.55
N ALA A 282 -11.11 -5.77 -21.03
CA ALA A 282 -12.13 -6.54 -20.34
C ALA A 282 -11.64 -7.96 -20.01
N ASP A 283 -12.25 -8.60 -19.01
CA ASP A 283 -11.85 -9.94 -18.52
C ASP A 283 -12.02 -11.00 -19.60
N GLN A 284 -11.02 -11.13 -20.45
CA GLN A 284 -10.92 -12.09 -21.56
C GLN A 284 -9.45 -12.34 -21.89
N ASN A 285 -9.20 -13.43 -22.61
CA ASN A 285 -7.87 -13.78 -23.11
C ASN A 285 -7.82 -13.73 -24.63
N PRO A 286 -6.63 -13.52 -25.23
CA PRO A 286 -6.41 -13.70 -26.67
C PRO A 286 -6.72 -15.15 -27.12
N ASP A 287 -7.06 -15.31 -28.39
CA ASP A 287 -7.41 -16.62 -28.96
C ASP A 287 -6.29 -17.68 -28.81
N TRP A 288 -5.05 -17.23 -28.86
CA TRP A 288 -3.90 -18.13 -28.69
C TRP A 288 -3.73 -18.69 -27.26
N CYS A 289 -4.48 -18.19 -26.29
CA CYS A 289 -4.54 -18.73 -24.92
C CYS A 289 -5.53 -19.87 -24.76
N MET A 290 -6.54 -19.95 -25.64
CA MET A 290 -7.76 -20.72 -25.46
C MET A 290 -7.64 -22.16 -25.98
N GLU A 291 -8.68 -22.97 -25.75
CA GLU A 291 -8.81 -24.32 -26.27
C GLU A 291 -8.73 -24.32 -27.81
N GLY A 292 -7.93 -25.22 -28.36
CA GLY A 292 -7.68 -25.32 -29.80
C GLY A 292 -6.48 -24.52 -30.29
N SER A 293 -5.85 -23.71 -29.44
CA SER A 293 -4.60 -22.99 -29.75
C SER A 293 -3.43 -23.95 -29.93
N THR A 294 -2.46 -23.53 -30.77
CA THR A 294 -1.19 -24.25 -30.97
C THR A 294 -0.11 -23.81 -29.98
N HIS A 295 -0.39 -22.80 -29.11
CA HIS A 295 0.55 -22.37 -28.09
C HIS A 295 0.88 -23.51 -27.11
N PRO A 296 2.16 -23.80 -26.81
CA PRO A 296 2.56 -24.95 -26.00
C PRO A 296 1.84 -25.03 -24.63
N SER A 297 1.71 -23.91 -23.93
CA SER A 297 1.02 -23.90 -22.63
C SER A 297 -0.49 -24.14 -22.78
N ALA A 298 -1.14 -23.59 -23.81
CA ALA A 298 -2.56 -23.78 -24.06
C ALA A 298 -2.90 -25.23 -24.44
N GLN A 299 -1.97 -25.98 -25.07
CA GLN A 299 -2.14 -27.42 -25.33
C GLN A 299 -2.18 -28.25 -24.05
N VAL A 300 -1.53 -27.76 -22.97
CA VAL A 300 -1.52 -28.44 -21.67
C VAL A 300 -2.66 -27.90 -20.78
N PHE A 301 -2.83 -26.60 -20.72
CA PHE A 301 -3.82 -25.96 -19.88
C PHE A 301 -4.35 -24.67 -20.55
N PRO A 302 -5.39 -24.75 -21.38
CA PRO A 302 -5.99 -23.57 -22.00
C PRO A 302 -6.67 -22.68 -20.96
N THR A 303 -6.58 -21.36 -21.15
CA THR A 303 -7.20 -20.36 -20.27
C THR A 303 -8.06 -19.41 -21.09
N SER A 304 -9.25 -19.10 -20.63
CA SER A 304 -10.20 -18.29 -21.39
C SER A 304 -10.38 -16.87 -20.83
N ARG A 305 -9.90 -16.60 -19.62
CA ARG A 305 -10.14 -15.36 -18.91
C ARG A 305 -8.96 -14.95 -18.03
N SER A 306 -8.65 -13.64 -18.06
CA SER A 306 -7.71 -13.01 -17.15
C SER A 306 -8.17 -11.58 -16.87
N GLY A 307 -8.45 -11.27 -15.61
CA GLY A 307 -8.89 -9.94 -15.19
C GLY A 307 -7.75 -8.92 -15.05
N ARG A 308 -6.51 -9.37 -14.92
CA ARG A 308 -5.30 -8.53 -14.96
C ARG A 308 -4.26 -9.20 -15.84
N GLN A 309 -3.49 -8.37 -16.53
CA GLN A 309 -2.39 -8.74 -17.41
C GLN A 309 -1.15 -7.95 -17.02
N LEU A 310 -0.18 -7.78 -17.91
CA LEU A 310 1.02 -7.00 -17.62
C LEU A 310 1.03 -5.70 -18.41
N ALA A 311 1.69 -4.71 -17.86
CA ALA A 311 2.05 -3.47 -18.53
C ALA A 311 3.43 -3.01 -18.06
N VAL A 312 4.13 -2.26 -18.91
CA VAL A 312 5.42 -1.67 -18.58
C VAL A 312 5.42 -0.19 -18.94
N TYR A 313 5.91 0.63 -18.01
CA TYR A 313 6.12 2.06 -18.17
C TYR A 313 7.61 2.34 -18.30
N GLU A 314 7.98 3.08 -19.32
CA GLU A 314 9.34 3.56 -19.56
C GLU A 314 9.48 5.00 -19.04
N PRO A 315 10.20 5.21 -17.91
CA PRO A 315 10.26 6.53 -17.28
C PRO A 315 10.91 7.62 -18.12
N ASP A 316 11.85 7.27 -18.99
CA ASP A 316 12.61 8.24 -19.79
C ASP A 316 11.81 8.77 -20.99
N SER A 317 11.05 7.90 -21.64
CA SER A 317 10.21 8.26 -22.79
C SER A 317 8.76 8.61 -22.40
N GLY A 318 8.30 8.12 -21.26
CA GLY A 318 6.89 8.18 -20.85
C GLY A 318 6.00 7.17 -21.59
N GLU A 319 6.61 6.22 -22.31
CA GLU A 319 5.86 5.19 -23.03
C GLU A 319 5.23 4.17 -22.07
N TYR A 320 4.02 3.74 -22.39
CA TYR A 320 3.28 2.71 -21.65
C TYR A 320 2.89 1.59 -22.60
N THR A 321 3.49 0.41 -22.43
CA THR A 321 3.30 -0.74 -23.30
C THR A 321 2.42 -1.78 -22.61
N PHE A 322 1.41 -2.27 -23.32
CA PHE A 322 0.54 -3.35 -22.87
C PHE A 322 1.14 -4.71 -23.23
N VAL A 323 1.05 -5.65 -22.31
CA VAL A 323 1.48 -7.03 -22.53
C VAL A 323 0.35 -8.00 -22.19
N ASP A 324 -0.22 -8.61 -23.23
CA ASP A 324 -1.26 -9.62 -23.04
C ASP A 324 -0.70 -10.83 -22.32
N THR A 325 -1.46 -11.36 -21.37
CA THR A 325 -1.18 -12.65 -20.72
C THR A 325 -2.39 -13.56 -20.79
N CYS A 326 -2.17 -14.86 -20.67
CA CYS A 326 -3.23 -15.88 -20.65
C CYS A 326 -3.67 -16.26 -19.23
N PHE A 327 -3.03 -15.66 -18.24
CA PHE A 327 -3.23 -15.98 -16.83
C PHE A 327 -3.50 -14.69 -16.05
N GLY A 328 -4.18 -14.79 -14.94
CA GLY A 328 -4.33 -13.69 -14.00
C GLY A 328 -2.98 -13.30 -13.41
N THR A 329 -2.79 -12.00 -13.20
CA THR A 329 -1.56 -11.46 -12.61
C THR A 329 -1.88 -10.71 -11.32
N HIS A 330 -0.99 -10.84 -10.31
CA HIS A 330 -1.15 -10.15 -9.02
C HIS A 330 0.20 -9.64 -8.54
N HIS A 331 1.09 -10.51 -8.02
CA HIS A 331 2.44 -10.11 -7.65
C HIS A 331 3.45 -10.50 -8.71
N LEU A 332 4.51 -9.71 -8.80
CA LEU A 332 5.60 -9.86 -9.75
C LEU A 332 6.89 -10.27 -9.05
N GLN A 333 7.70 -11.06 -9.72
CA GLN A 333 9.05 -11.43 -9.27
C GLN A 333 9.95 -11.68 -10.47
N PHE A 334 11.00 -10.88 -10.60
CA PHE A 334 12.04 -11.16 -11.58
C PHE A 334 12.95 -12.30 -11.12
N ALA A 335 13.27 -13.22 -12.02
CA ALA A 335 14.31 -14.21 -11.83
C ALA A 335 15.70 -13.60 -12.07
N GLU A 336 16.72 -14.28 -11.55
CA GLU A 336 18.13 -13.94 -11.81
C GLU A 336 18.66 -14.83 -12.94
N ASP A 337 18.02 -14.75 -14.10
CA ASP A 337 18.38 -15.53 -15.29
C ASP A 337 18.71 -14.63 -16.49
N GLU A 338 19.29 -15.20 -17.55
CA GLU A 338 19.68 -14.49 -18.77
C GLU A 338 18.49 -13.92 -19.56
N ASN A 339 17.30 -14.44 -19.34
CA ASN A 339 16.07 -14.02 -20.00
C ASN A 339 15.36 -12.87 -19.28
N ASN A 340 15.86 -12.48 -18.10
CA ASN A 340 15.18 -11.52 -17.23
C ASN A 340 13.71 -11.90 -17.01
N THR A 341 13.46 -13.20 -16.71
CA THR A 341 12.11 -13.75 -16.65
C THR A 341 11.29 -13.10 -15.54
N LEU A 342 10.14 -12.57 -15.91
CA LEU A 342 9.17 -12.01 -14.97
C LEU A 342 8.13 -13.07 -14.62
N TRP A 343 8.17 -13.58 -13.41
CA TRP A 343 7.19 -14.49 -12.84
C TRP A 343 6.02 -13.73 -12.23
N THR A 344 4.83 -14.29 -12.36
CA THR A 344 3.64 -13.71 -11.75
C THR A 344 2.84 -14.74 -10.98
N SER A 345 2.34 -14.32 -9.79
CA SER A 345 1.29 -15.03 -9.09
C SER A 345 -0.06 -14.42 -9.48
N GLY A 346 -1.09 -15.21 -9.68
CA GLY A 346 -2.34 -14.66 -10.23
C GLY A 346 -3.62 -15.20 -9.66
N GLY A 347 -3.66 -15.92 -8.60
CA GLY A 347 -4.91 -16.46 -8.05
C GLY A 347 -5.66 -17.42 -8.98
N GLY A 348 -5.06 -17.81 -10.08
CA GLY A 348 -5.56 -18.82 -11.03
C GLY A 348 -4.90 -20.18 -10.81
N PRO A 349 -5.26 -21.17 -11.62
CA PRO A 349 -4.74 -22.54 -11.48
C PRO A 349 -3.31 -22.70 -11.98
N VAL A 350 -2.71 -21.65 -12.54
CA VAL A 350 -1.37 -21.68 -13.17
C VAL A 350 -0.48 -20.59 -12.61
N VAL A 351 0.83 -20.79 -12.69
CA VAL A 351 1.86 -19.79 -12.49
C VAL A 351 2.34 -19.32 -13.85
N GLY A 352 2.28 -18.02 -14.10
CA GLY A 352 2.65 -17.46 -15.37
C GLY A 352 4.04 -16.85 -15.37
N TRP A 353 4.65 -16.74 -16.55
CA TRP A 353 5.94 -16.09 -16.74
C TRP A 353 6.02 -15.40 -18.10
N LEU A 354 6.86 -14.37 -18.14
CA LEU A 354 7.23 -13.64 -19.36
C LEU A 354 8.74 -13.60 -19.47
N ASN A 355 9.29 -14.04 -20.60
CA ASN A 355 10.66 -13.78 -21.00
C ASN A 355 10.73 -12.34 -21.52
N THR A 356 11.10 -11.39 -20.64
CA THR A 356 11.08 -9.97 -20.99
C THR A 356 12.10 -9.62 -22.07
N ARG A 357 13.21 -10.34 -22.14
CA ARG A 357 14.21 -10.14 -23.20
C ARG A 357 13.65 -10.53 -24.58
N LEU A 358 12.99 -11.69 -24.67
CA LEU A 358 12.36 -12.11 -25.92
C LEU A 358 11.21 -11.17 -26.33
N PHE A 359 10.45 -10.69 -25.37
CA PHE A 359 9.43 -9.69 -25.60
C PHE A 359 10.03 -8.37 -26.14
N ASP A 360 11.13 -7.90 -25.56
CA ASP A 360 11.84 -6.69 -26.06
C ASP A 360 12.37 -6.87 -27.48
N GLU A 361 12.81 -8.08 -27.84
CA GLU A 361 13.33 -8.38 -29.18
C GLU A 361 12.21 -8.50 -30.24
N THR A 362 11.03 -9.00 -29.87
CA THR A 362 9.97 -9.35 -30.82
C THR A 362 8.74 -8.43 -30.76
N GLY A 363 8.48 -7.81 -29.64
CA GLY A 363 7.22 -7.12 -29.36
C GLY A 363 6.00 -8.05 -29.25
N ASP A 364 6.22 -9.37 -29.22
CA ASP A 364 5.18 -10.38 -29.32
C ASP A 364 5.06 -11.18 -27.99
N ALA A 365 3.94 -10.96 -27.31
CA ALA A 365 3.66 -11.62 -26.05
C ALA A 365 3.39 -13.13 -26.25
N GLU A 366 2.81 -13.57 -27.38
CA GLU A 366 2.51 -14.98 -27.65
C GLU A 366 3.77 -15.86 -27.61
N VAL A 367 4.87 -15.37 -28.19
CA VAL A 367 6.12 -16.12 -28.24
C VAL A 367 6.96 -16.00 -26.96
N ALA A 368 6.72 -14.96 -26.17
CA ALA A 368 7.57 -14.63 -25.02
C ALA A 368 7.02 -15.15 -23.68
N ILE A 369 5.80 -15.69 -23.64
CA ILE A 369 5.06 -16.01 -22.42
C ILE A 369 4.79 -17.51 -22.30
N GLY A 370 4.60 -17.96 -21.06
CA GLY A 370 4.12 -19.32 -20.77
C GLY A 370 3.51 -19.42 -19.37
N TRP A 371 2.86 -20.55 -19.15
CA TRP A 371 2.20 -20.85 -17.86
C TRP A 371 2.09 -22.34 -17.63
#